data_6a11ba67b5034245d369a1c742180a9d
#
_entry.id   6a11ba67b5034245d369a1c742180a9d
#
_cell.length_a   1.000
_cell.length_b   1.000
_cell.length_c   1.000
_cell.angle_alpha   90.00
_cell.angle_beta   90.00
_cell.angle_gamma   90.00
#
_symmetry.space_group_name_H-M   'P 1'
#
loop_
_entity.id
_entity.type
_entity.pdbx_description
1 polymer ?
#
loop_
_entity_poly.entity_id
_entity_poly.type
_entity_poly.pdbx_seq_one_letter_code
_entity_poly.pdbx_strand_id
1 'polypeptide(L)'
;MKQAIRNFFNLFLFWLFSFLLHRIVFVLYHIVKKQDFTFIDFGKIFWYSLPLDISMAAYFIGIPMVLFFITLLIPKTNSIFQFLYVRINYIFIVLSNIIHTIDLHIYTEWGTKINNRAIDFLIHSPSEALASSASSPLFVGISLFSIQLICLLWLYKKYVSAPFENLSFNWLSLIAIPSGTFLMILCLRGGLQLAPINQSAAYFSNNSSYNHATVNTDWNLLSSLLQNNLNSKNPYQFVSDSMATSTLAELYPSTEDKNSENILTQHKPNVVLVILESFTSDVVGSFGGEANVSPYLSKLANEGIAFDSIYASGDRTDKGLVALLSGFPSQAVRSIIHQPDKFEKLPSMPQAMINNGYQPFFIYGGESEFANFKSYLLASGIHQIIDKNNFEIFSLAISISRNMWTREAISMWCISRR
;
A
#
# COMPACT_ATOMS: atom_id res chain seq x y z
N MET A 1 -37.89 -2.03 1.18
CA MET A 1 -36.58 -2.53 1.66
C MET A 1 -35.91 -3.51 0.69
N LYS A 2 -36.56 -4.64 0.26
CA LYS A 2 -35.94 -5.60 -0.68
C LYS A 2 -35.42 -4.95 -1.96
N GLN A 3 -36.17 -4.01 -2.55
CA GLN A 3 -35.74 -3.27 -3.75
C GLN A 3 -34.53 -2.39 -3.46
N ALA A 4 -34.48 -1.71 -2.32
CA ALA A 4 -33.34 -0.90 -1.95
C ALA A 4 -32.06 -1.74 -1.80
N ILE A 5 -32.13 -2.88 -1.12
CA ILE A 5 -31.01 -3.81 -1.00
C ILE A 5 -30.54 -4.25 -2.39
N ARG A 6 -31.46 -4.62 -3.30
CA ARG A 6 -31.11 -4.99 -4.68
C ARG A 6 -30.45 -3.84 -5.43
N ASN A 7 -30.93 -2.60 -5.29
CA ASN A 7 -30.36 -1.45 -5.97
C ASN A 7 -28.95 -1.13 -5.47
N PHE A 8 -28.71 -1.19 -4.16
CA PHE A 8 -27.36 -1.01 -3.59
C PHE A 8 -26.43 -2.17 -3.97
N PHE A 9 -26.93 -3.40 -4.02
CA PHE A 9 -26.15 -4.53 -4.49
C PHE A 9 -25.78 -4.40 -5.98
N ASN A 10 -26.71 -3.98 -6.83
CA ASN A 10 -26.44 -3.69 -8.23
C ASN A 10 -25.43 -2.55 -8.39
N LEU A 11 -25.52 -1.51 -7.56
CA LEU A 11 -24.56 -0.41 -7.55
C LEU A 11 -23.16 -0.90 -7.14
N PHE A 12 -23.08 -1.79 -6.14
CA PHE A 12 -21.82 -2.41 -5.74
C PHE A 12 -21.20 -3.24 -6.88
N LEU A 13 -21.98 -4.10 -7.51
CA LEU A 13 -21.50 -4.88 -8.66
C LEU A 13 -21.12 -4.00 -9.85
N PHE A 14 -21.85 -2.90 -10.07
CA PHE A 14 -21.51 -1.92 -11.09
C PHE A 14 -20.11 -1.30 -10.85
N TRP A 15 -19.81 -0.91 -9.62
CA TRP A 15 -18.49 -0.35 -9.29
C TRP A 15 -17.37 -1.37 -9.43
N LEU A 16 -17.57 -2.60 -8.99
CA LEU A 16 -16.59 -3.67 -9.20
C LEU A 16 -16.35 -3.92 -10.70
N PHE A 17 -17.42 -3.91 -11.50
CA PHE A 17 -17.27 -4.03 -12.95
C PHE A 17 -16.58 -2.83 -13.57
N SER A 18 -16.85 -1.62 -13.11
CA SER A 18 -16.18 -0.40 -13.57
C SER A 18 -14.67 -0.50 -13.33
N PHE A 19 -14.24 -0.88 -12.13
CA PHE A 19 -12.82 -1.07 -11.81
C PHE A 19 -12.18 -2.20 -12.61
N LEU A 20 -12.91 -3.28 -12.85
CA LEU A 20 -12.49 -4.36 -13.73
C LEU A 20 -12.22 -3.86 -15.16
N LEU A 21 -13.15 -3.09 -15.72
CA LEU A 21 -13.02 -2.53 -17.06
C LEU A 21 -11.80 -1.61 -17.17
N HIS A 22 -11.62 -0.69 -16.25
CA HIS A 22 -10.47 0.20 -16.20
C HIS A 22 -9.15 -0.57 -16.07
N ARG A 23 -9.12 -1.62 -15.26
CA ARG A 23 -7.94 -2.48 -15.08
C ARG A 23 -7.61 -3.26 -16.34
N ILE A 24 -8.60 -3.79 -17.05
CA ILE A 24 -8.37 -4.43 -18.36
C ILE A 24 -7.68 -3.45 -19.30
N VAL A 25 -8.18 -2.22 -19.40
CA VAL A 25 -7.56 -1.19 -20.26
C VAL A 25 -6.12 -0.91 -19.82
N PHE A 26 -5.86 -0.76 -18.51
CA PHE A 26 -4.51 -0.56 -18.00
C PHE A 26 -3.56 -1.72 -18.34
N VAL A 27 -4.01 -2.96 -18.14
CA VAL A 27 -3.21 -4.17 -18.44
C VAL A 27 -2.90 -4.27 -19.93
N LEU A 28 -3.91 -4.05 -20.78
CA LEU A 28 -3.73 -4.07 -22.24
C LEU A 28 -2.77 -2.95 -22.71
N TYR A 29 -2.85 -1.79 -22.11
CA TYR A 29 -2.05 -0.63 -22.50
C TYR A 29 -0.58 -0.76 -22.08
N HIS A 30 -0.30 -1.24 -20.86
CA HIS A 30 1.04 -1.20 -20.25
C HIS A 30 1.73 -2.55 -20.10
N ILE A 31 1.00 -3.65 -20.02
CA ILE A 31 1.55 -4.94 -19.55
C ILE A 31 1.62 -5.98 -20.67
N VAL A 32 0.57 -6.15 -21.46
CA VAL A 32 0.46 -7.22 -22.46
C VAL A 32 1.60 -7.23 -23.49
N LYS A 33 2.22 -6.09 -23.74
CA LYS A 33 3.38 -5.98 -24.65
C LYS A 33 4.69 -6.55 -24.08
N LYS A 34 4.72 -6.90 -22.77
CA LYS A 34 5.90 -7.51 -22.14
C LYS A 34 5.92 -9.01 -22.43
N GLN A 35 7.09 -9.53 -22.82
CA GLN A 35 7.24 -10.91 -23.33
C GLN A 35 6.86 -12.01 -22.31
N ASP A 36 6.88 -11.73 -21.02
CA ASP A 36 6.67 -12.74 -19.96
C ASP A 36 5.27 -12.74 -19.34
N PHE A 37 4.30 -12.01 -19.94
CA PHE A 37 2.95 -11.92 -19.39
C PHE A 37 2.11 -13.15 -19.73
N THR A 38 1.59 -13.83 -18.71
CA THR A 38 0.80 -15.06 -18.86
C THR A 38 -0.67 -14.84 -18.51
N PHE A 39 -1.54 -15.77 -18.96
CA PHE A 39 -2.95 -15.76 -18.57
C PHE A 39 -3.16 -15.96 -17.05
N ILE A 40 -2.23 -16.67 -16.40
CA ILE A 40 -2.24 -16.85 -14.94
C ILE A 40 -1.98 -15.54 -14.24
N ASP A 41 -1.04 -14.72 -14.73
CA ASP A 41 -0.75 -13.40 -14.17
C ASP A 41 -1.96 -12.47 -14.30
N PHE A 42 -2.66 -12.56 -15.43
CA PHE A 42 -3.91 -11.85 -15.62
C PHE A 42 -4.93 -12.22 -14.52
N GLY A 43 -5.15 -13.51 -14.29
CA GLY A 43 -6.05 -13.99 -13.22
C GLY A 43 -5.62 -13.51 -11.82
N LYS A 44 -4.31 -13.55 -11.52
CA LYS A 44 -3.78 -13.05 -10.24
C LYS A 44 -3.99 -11.55 -10.07
N ILE A 45 -3.75 -10.74 -11.10
CA ILE A 45 -4.00 -9.29 -11.05
C ILE A 45 -5.43 -9.00 -10.63
N PHE A 46 -6.42 -9.70 -11.19
CA PHE A 46 -7.82 -9.51 -10.81
C PHE A 46 -8.14 -9.99 -9.40
N TRP A 47 -7.60 -11.12 -8.99
CA TRP A 47 -7.82 -11.66 -7.66
C TRP A 47 -7.28 -10.73 -6.56
N TYR A 48 -6.03 -10.34 -6.69
CA TYR A 48 -5.36 -9.49 -5.69
C TYR A 48 -5.84 -8.04 -5.69
N SER A 49 -6.57 -7.59 -6.71
CA SER A 49 -7.18 -6.26 -6.73
C SER A 49 -8.46 -6.14 -5.90
N LEU A 50 -9.18 -7.25 -5.70
CA LEU A 50 -10.50 -7.25 -5.07
C LEU A 50 -10.57 -6.51 -3.71
N PRO A 51 -9.63 -6.66 -2.79
CA PRO A 51 -9.70 -5.95 -1.51
C PRO A 51 -9.77 -4.43 -1.65
N LEU A 52 -8.94 -3.84 -2.51
CA LEU A 52 -8.96 -2.39 -2.75
C LEU A 52 -10.18 -1.95 -3.56
N ASP A 53 -10.64 -2.77 -4.50
CA ASP A 53 -11.84 -2.50 -5.29
C ASP A 53 -13.10 -2.50 -4.41
N ILE A 54 -13.22 -3.46 -3.48
CA ILE A 54 -14.32 -3.52 -2.51
C ILE A 54 -14.30 -2.29 -1.60
N SER A 55 -13.11 -1.91 -1.11
CA SER A 55 -12.95 -0.72 -0.28
C SER A 55 -13.36 0.55 -1.05
N MET A 56 -12.92 0.72 -2.29
CA MET A 56 -13.26 1.90 -3.08
C MET A 56 -14.74 1.93 -3.48
N ALA A 57 -15.34 0.78 -3.81
CA ALA A 57 -16.78 0.68 -4.05
C ALA A 57 -17.58 1.14 -2.83
N ALA A 58 -17.13 0.79 -1.61
CA ALA A 58 -17.76 1.26 -0.38
C ALA A 58 -17.64 2.78 -0.19
N TYR A 59 -16.53 3.42 -0.58
CA TYR A 59 -16.41 4.88 -0.59
C TYR A 59 -17.45 5.53 -1.52
N PHE A 60 -17.60 5.03 -2.74
CA PHE A 60 -18.58 5.58 -3.70
C PHE A 60 -20.02 5.34 -3.28
N ILE A 61 -20.32 4.21 -2.65
CA ILE A 61 -21.66 3.87 -2.15
C ILE A 61 -21.98 4.62 -0.85
N GLY A 62 -20.97 4.98 -0.07
CA GLY A 62 -21.15 5.56 1.26
C GLY A 62 -22.05 6.79 1.27
N ILE A 63 -21.82 7.75 0.36
CA ILE A 63 -22.64 8.97 0.28
C ILE A 63 -24.10 8.62 -0.09
N PRO A 64 -24.39 7.87 -1.16
CA PRO A 64 -25.76 7.40 -1.46
C PRO A 64 -26.42 6.67 -0.30
N MET A 65 -25.66 5.87 0.44
CA MET A 65 -26.20 5.07 1.56
C MET A 65 -26.55 5.93 2.78
N VAL A 66 -25.73 6.92 3.11
CA VAL A 66 -26.05 7.91 4.16
C VAL A 66 -27.32 8.67 3.81
N LEU A 67 -27.44 9.16 2.58
CA LEU A 67 -28.65 9.84 2.10
C LEU A 67 -29.89 8.92 2.16
N PHE A 68 -29.71 7.64 1.83
CA PHE A 68 -30.78 6.65 1.97
C PHE A 68 -31.23 6.49 3.43
N PHE A 69 -30.31 6.40 4.38
CA PHE A 69 -30.64 6.32 5.80
C PHE A 69 -31.37 7.55 6.31
N ILE A 70 -30.94 8.74 5.88
CA ILE A 70 -31.64 10.00 6.18
C ILE A 70 -33.09 9.95 5.65
N THR A 71 -33.29 9.44 4.44
CA THR A 71 -34.61 9.34 3.82
C THR A 71 -35.52 8.33 4.52
N LEU A 72 -34.96 7.23 5.05
CA LEU A 72 -35.72 6.32 5.88
C LEU A 72 -36.24 6.97 7.16
N LEU A 73 -35.44 7.85 7.78
CA LEU A 73 -35.82 8.59 8.99
C LEU A 73 -36.77 9.76 8.68
N ILE A 74 -36.59 10.40 7.52
CA ILE A 74 -37.37 11.58 7.10
C ILE A 74 -37.96 11.32 5.71
N PRO A 75 -39.09 10.61 5.58
CA PRO A 75 -39.65 10.20 4.28
C PRO A 75 -39.96 11.36 3.31
N LYS A 76 -40.15 12.58 3.82
CA LYS A 76 -40.37 13.76 2.99
C LYS A 76 -39.19 14.09 2.08
N THR A 77 -37.99 13.57 2.36
CA THR A 77 -36.78 13.79 1.56
C THR A 77 -36.63 12.82 0.38
N ASN A 78 -37.58 11.91 0.15
CA ASN A 78 -37.47 10.86 -0.87
C ASN A 78 -37.19 11.41 -2.29
N SER A 79 -37.88 12.45 -2.72
CA SER A 79 -37.66 13.04 -4.06
C SER A 79 -36.25 13.63 -4.19
N ILE A 80 -35.76 14.30 -3.13
CA ILE A 80 -34.41 14.86 -3.08
C ILE A 80 -33.39 13.73 -3.11
N PHE A 81 -33.62 12.67 -2.33
CA PHE A 81 -32.74 11.50 -2.33
C PHE A 81 -32.62 10.88 -3.73
N GLN A 82 -33.74 10.62 -4.41
CA GLN A 82 -33.70 10.02 -5.74
C GLN A 82 -32.96 10.89 -6.74
N PHE A 83 -33.17 12.21 -6.69
CA PHE A 83 -32.45 13.15 -7.54
C PHE A 83 -30.95 13.11 -7.26
N LEU A 84 -30.54 13.20 -5.99
CA LEU A 84 -29.13 13.18 -5.58
C LEU A 84 -28.46 11.84 -5.85
N TYR A 85 -29.15 10.72 -5.58
CA TYR A 85 -28.64 9.37 -5.85
C TYR A 85 -28.17 9.23 -7.29
N VAL A 86 -29.01 9.61 -8.24
CA VAL A 86 -28.66 9.52 -9.66
C VAL A 86 -27.53 10.46 -10.03
N ARG A 87 -27.56 11.72 -9.57
CA ARG A 87 -26.58 12.76 -9.92
C ARG A 87 -25.19 12.48 -9.34
N ILE A 88 -25.13 12.06 -8.09
CA ILE A 88 -23.86 11.71 -7.42
C ILE A 88 -23.17 10.55 -8.15
N ASN A 89 -23.94 9.51 -8.52
CA ASN A 89 -23.36 8.39 -9.25
C ASN A 89 -22.87 8.80 -10.64
N TYR A 90 -23.59 9.66 -11.38
CA TYR A 90 -23.08 10.19 -12.65
C TYR A 90 -21.79 10.98 -12.46
N ILE A 91 -21.69 11.82 -11.43
CA ILE A 91 -20.46 12.57 -11.12
C ILE A 91 -19.32 11.60 -10.83
N PHE A 92 -19.54 10.58 -10.00
CA PHE A 92 -18.51 9.61 -9.68
C PHE A 92 -18.06 8.80 -10.89
N ILE A 93 -18.97 8.40 -11.78
CA ILE A 93 -18.64 7.69 -13.02
C ILE A 93 -17.72 8.56 -13.91
N VAL A 94 -18.08 9.82 -14.10
CA VAL A 94 -17.27 10.74 -14.91
C VAL A 94 -15.90 11.00 -14.27
N LEU A 95 -15.86 11.28 -12.98
CA LEU A 95 -14.63 11.53 -12.23
C LEU A 95 -13.69 10.32 -12.26
N SER A 96 -14.19 9.14 -11.93
CA SER A 96 -13.41 7.90 -11.95
C SER A 96 -12.83 7.66 -13.35
N ASN A 97 -13.66 7.81 -14.39
CA ASN A 97 -13.21 7.62 -15.77
C ASN A 97 -12.12 8.64 -16.20
N ILE A 98 -12.23 9.91 -15.76
CA ILE A 98 -11.18 10.93 -15.95
C ILE A 98 -9.89 10.51 -15.25
N ILE A 99 -9.97 10.13 -13.97
CA ILE A 99 -8.82 9.73 -13.15
C ILE A 99 -8.10 8.54 -13.80
N HIS A 100 -8.83 7.50 -14.22
CA HIS A 100 -8.25 6.33 -14.88
C HIS A 100 -7.62 6.65 -16.23
N THR A 101 -8.23 7.54 -17.02
CA THR A 101 -7.65 7.95 -18.32
C THR A 101 -6.36 8.74 -18.14
N ILE A 102 -6.34 9.66 -17.17
CA ILE A 102 -5.13 10.42 -16.84
C ILE A 102 -4.04 9.49 -16.27
N ASP A 103 -4.42 8.52 -15.45
CA ASP A 103 -3.50 7.53 -14.88
C ASP A 103 -2.74 6.74 -15.96
N LEU A 104 -3.37 6.39 -17.09
CA LEU A 104 -2.71 5.70 -18.20
C LEU A 104 -1.52 6.50 -18.73
N HIS A 105 -1.67 7.82 -18.87
CA HIS A 105 -0.62 8.68 -19.39
C HIS A 105 0.44 8.98 -18.35
N ILE A 106 0.03 9.32 -17.11
CA ILE A 106 0.95 9.52 -16.00
C ILE A 106 1.81 8.29 -15.76
N TYR A 107 1.23 7.08 -15.81
CA TYR A 107 1.97 5.85 -15.62
C TYR A 107 3.04 5.63 -16.70
N THR A 108 2.77 6.03 -17.95
CA THR A 108 3.77 5.96 -19.03
C THR A 108 4.98 6.83 -18.71
N GLU A 109 4.78 8.03 -18.19
CA GLU A 109 5.85 9.01 -17.96
C GLU A 109 6.56 8.80 -16.60
N TRP A 110 5.80 8.49 -15.58
CA TRP A 110 6.32 8.45 -14.19
C TRP A 110 6.62 7.04 -13.70
N GLY A 111 6.07 6.01 -14.34
CA GLY A 111 6.18 4.61 -13.90
C GLY A 111 5.41 4.30 -12.62
N THR A 112 4.57 5.21 -12.14
CA THR A 112 3.79 5.07 -10.90
C THR A 112 2.33 5.46 -11.12
N LYS A 113 1.43 4.92 -10.29
CA LYS A 113 0.01 5.27 -10.31
C LYS A 113 -0.19 6.74 -9.94
N ILE A 114 -1.25 7.35 -10.48
CA ILE A 114 -1.64 8.71 -10.13
C ILE A 114 -1.77 8.87 -8.61
N ASN A 115 -1.21 9.93 -8.06
CA ASN A 115 -1.22 10.24 -6.64
C ASN A 115 -1.36 11.77 -6.43
N ASN A 116 -1.30 12.23 -5.18
CA ASN A 116 -1.42 13.64 -4.83
C ASN A 116 -0.44 14.56 -5.56
N ARG A 117 0.77 14.07 -5.93
CA ARG A 117 1.77 14.83 -6.67
C ARG A 117 1.24 15.32 -8.02
N ALA A 118 0.40 14.51 -8.69
CA ALA A 118 -0.21 14.91 -9.95
C ALA A 118 -1.19 16.07 -9.75
N ILE A 119 -1.94 16.05 -8.65
CA ILE A 119 -2.86 17.13 -8.29
C ILE A 119 -2.09 18.39 -7.89
N ASP A 120 -1.05 18.25 -7.07
CA ASP A 120 -0.18 19.37 -6.68
C ASP A 120 0.45 20.04 -7.92
N PHE A 121 0.93 19.23 -8.87
CA PHE A 121 1.51 19.73 -10.11
C PHE A 121 0.48 20.46 -10.98
N LEU A 122 -0.74 19.94 -11.08
CA LEU A 122 -1.82 20.60 -11.80
C LEU A 122 -2.24 21.95 -11.17
N ILE A 123 -2.24 22.04 -9.83
CA ILE A 123 -2.66 23.24 -9.10
C ILE A 123 -1.56 24.32 -9.10
N HIS A 124 -0.31 23.94 -8.85
CA HIS A 124 0.80 24.88 -8.65
C HIS A 124 1.55 25.24 -9.93
N SER A 125 1.53 24.36 -10.95
CA SER A 125 2.21 24.57 -12.24
C SER A 125 1.35 24.15 -13.43
N PRO A 126 0.15 24.76 -13.63
CA PRO A 126 -0.81 24.32 -14.64
C PRO A 126 -0.27 24.43 -16.09
N SER A 127 0.55 25.45 -16.38
CA SER A 127 1.19 25.61 -17.69
C SER A 127 2.19 24.48 -18.00
N GLU A 128 2.98 24.05 -17.02
CA GLU A 128 3.93 22.95 -17.15
C GLU A 128 3.21 21.61 -17.25
N ALA A 129 2.13 21.42 -16.46
CA ALA A 129 1.29 20.24 -16.53
C ALA A 129 0.66 20.07 -17.94
N LEU A 130 0.17 21.15 -18.53
CA LEU A 130 -0.35 21.16 -19.89
C LEU A 130 0.78 20.90 -20.93
N ALA A 131 1.93 21.53 -20.76
CA ALA A 131 3.08 21.32 -21.66
C ALA A 131 3.56 19.86 -21.61
N SER A 132 3.63 19.24 -20.43
CA SER A 132 4.00 17.82 -20.30
C SER A 132 2.97 16.87 -20.91
N SER A 133 1.70 17.25 -20.96
CA SER A 133 0.65 16.44 -21.60
C SER A 133 0.74 16.44 -23.15
N ALA A 134 1.49 17.37 -23.74
CA ALA A 134 1.62 17.48 -25.21
C ALA A 134 2.38 16.28 -25.83
N SER A 135 3.23 15.58 -25.04
CA SER A 135 3.90 14.35 -25.47
C SER A 135 2.97 13.12 -25.46
N SER A 136 1.83 13.22 -24.80
CA SER A 136 0.89 12.11 -24.66
C SER A 136 0.01 11.94 -25.90
N PRO A 137 -0.36 10.71 -26.29
CA PRO A 137 -1.24 10.46 -27.42
C PRO A 137 -2.69 10.84 -27.11
N LEU A 138 -3.02 12.12 -27.09
CA LEU A 138 -4.32 12.69 -26.69
C LEU A 138 -5.50 12.04 -27.42
N PHE A 139 -5.36 11.74 -28.71
CA PHE A 139 -6.42 11.07 -29.48
C PHE A 139 -6.77 9.70 -28.90
N VAL A 140 -5.77 8.91 -28.52
CA VAL A 140 -5.96 7.59 -27.89
C VAL A 140 -6.66 7.77 -26.52
N GLY A 141 -6.18 8.73 -25.72
CA GLY A 141 -6.77 9.03 -24.42
C GLY A 141 -8.26 9.43 -24.52
N ILE A 142 -8.59 10.35 -25.42
CA ILE A 142 -9.97 10.81 -25.65
C ILE A 142 -10.86 9.66 -26.15
N SER A 143 -10.34 8.81 -27.04
CA SER A 143 -11.07 7.66 -27.57
C SER A 143 -11.36 6.64 -26.47
N LEU A 144 -10.36 6.27 -25.66
CA LEU A 144 -10.52 5.35 -24.54
C LEU A 144 -11.49 5.91 -23.48
N PHE A 145 -11.33 7.19 -23.12
CA PHE A 145 -12.26 7.89 -22.23
C PHE A 145 -13.70 7.77 -22.72
N SER A 146 -13.93 8.13 -23.99
CA SER A 146 -15.28 8.17 -24.55
C SER A 146 -15.92 6.78 -24.63
N ILE A 147 -15.19 5.76 -25.07
CA ILE A 147 -15.67 4.38 -25.16
C ILE A 147 -16.05 3.85 -23.76
N GLN A 148 -15.16 4.03 -22.79
CA GLN A 148 -15.40 3.58 -21.41
C GLN A 148 -16.59 4.32 -20.78
N LEU A 149 -16.64 5.65 -20.95
CA LEU A 149 -17.74 6.47 -20.41
C LEU A 149 -19.10 6.04 -20.99
N ILE A 150 -19.20 5.88 -22.29
CA ILE A 150 -20.45 5.44 -22.94
C ILE A 150 -20.87 4.05 -22.42
N CYS A 151 -19.91 3.12 -22.32
CA CYS A 151 -20.17 1.79 -21.77
C CYS A 151 -20.70 1.85 -20.34
N LEU A 152 -20.00 2.59 -19.46
CA LEU A 152 -20.37 2.71 -18.04
C LEU A 152 -21.71 3.42 -17.85
N LEU A 153 -21.97 4.50 -18.58
CA LEU A 153 -23.25 5.21 -18.51
C LEU A 153 -24.42 4.34 -18.99
N TRP A 154 -24.20 3.54 -20.05
CA TRP A 154 -25.18 2.59 -20.54
C TRP A 154 -25.47 1.50 -19.51
N LEU A 155 -24.44 0.90 -18.92
CA LEU A 155 -24.58 -0.12 -17.86
C LEU A 155 -25.27 0.44 -16.62
N TYR A 156 -24.88 1.62 -16.16
CA TYR A 156 -25.51 2.29 -15.04
C TYR A 156 -27.01 2.51 -15.28
N LYS A 157 -27.35 3.08 -16.44
CA LYS A 157 -28.75 3.31 -16.82
C LYS A 157 -29.57 2.02 -16.89
N LYS A 158 -28.97 0.95 -17.40
CA LYS A 158 -29.66 -0.33 -17.60
C LYS A 158 -29.88 -1.11 -16.29
N TYR A 159 -28.90 -1.11 -15.38
CA TYR A 159 -28.90 -2.02 -14.23
C TYR A 159 -29.03 -1.33 -12.87
N VAL A 160 -28.72 -0.05 -12.75
CA VAL A 160 -28.58 0.63 -11.45
C VAL A 160 -29.58 1.75 -11.25
N SER A 161 -29.94 2.51 -12.30
CA SER A 161 -30.73 3.74 -12.18
C SER A 161 -32.22 3.51 -11.88
N ALA A 162 -32.59 2.33 -11.39
CA ALA A 162 -33.99 2.03 -11.04
C ALA A 162 -34.45 2.94 -9.88
N PRO A 163 -35.64 3.55 -9.97
CA PRO A 163 -36.16 4.41 -8.92
C PRO A 163 -36.39 3.60 -7.64
N PHE A 164 -36.22 4.26 -6.50
CA PHE A 164 -36.64 3.71 -5.22
C PHE A 164 -38.14 3.98 -5.03
N GLU A 165 -38.90 2.91 -4.78
CA GLU A 165 -40.31 3.05 -4.41
C GLU A 165 -40.43 3.70 -3.02
N ASN A 166 -41.63 4.15 -2.66
CA ASN A 166 -41.92 4.86 -1.43
C ASN A 166 -41.14 4.33 -0.21
N LEU A 167 -40.14 5.08 0.21
CA LEU A 167 -39.32 4.78 1.38
C LEU A 167 -40.05 5.24 2.62
N SER A 168 -40.28 4.34 3.57
CA SER A 168 -40.85 4.64 4.87
C SER A 168 -40.10 3.93 5.95
N PHE A 169 -39.99 4.57 7.11
CA PHE A 169 -39.44 3.92 8.29
C PHE A 169 -40.35 2.78 8.74
N ASN A 170 -39.76 1.61 8.96
CA ASN A 170 -40.44 0.45 9.50
C ASN A 170 -39.45 -0.32 10.42
N TRP A 171 -39.94 -1.37 11.12
CA TRP A 171 -39.10 -2.13 12.04
C TRP A 171 -37.83 -2.73 11.37
N LEU A 172 -37.90 -3.06 10.05
CA LEU A 172 -36.73 -3.51 9.29
C LEU A 172 -35.67 -2.43 9.16
N SER A 173 -36.03 -1.15 9.22
CA SER A 173 -35.09 -0.04 9.19
C SER A 173 -34.21 0.01 10.44
N LEU A 174 -34.70 -0.44 11.58
CA LEU A 174 -33.94 -0.55 12.83
C LEU A 174 -32.78 -1.57 12.71
N ILE A 175 -32.92 -2.57 11.87
CA ILE A 175 -31.86 -3.55 11.61
C ILE A 175 -31.00 -3.12 10.41
N ALA A 176 -31.64 -2.62 9.34
CA ALA A 176 -30.96 -2.28 8.10
C ALA A 176 -29.96 -1.12 8.24
N ILE A 177 -30.27 -0.11 9.08
CA ILE A 177 -29.36 1.03 9.28
C ILE A 177 -28.07 0.59 9.98
N PRO A 178 -28.09 -0.04 11.17
CA PRO A 178 -26.85 -0.43 11.84
C PRO A 178 -26.09 -1.53 11.09
N SER A 179 -26.79 -2.54 10.52
CA SER A 179 -26.11 -3.60 9.76
C SER A 179 -25.49 -3.09 8.47
N GLY A 180 -26.17 -2.20 7.74
CA GLY A 180 -25.63 -1.57 6.55
C GLY A 180 -24.45 -0.66 6.87
N THR A 181 -24.53 0.12 7.94
CA THR A 181 -23.40 0.94 8.43
C THR A 181 -22.21 0.07 8.82
N PHE A 182 -22.43 -1.00 9.57
CA PHE A 182 -21.36 -1.94 9.94
C PHE A 182 -20.70 -2.56 8.71
N LEU A 183 -21.50 -3.07 7.76
CA LEU A 183 -20.97 -3.65 6.53
C LEU A 183 -20.17 -2.62 5.71
N MET A 184 -20.67 -1.39 5.61
CA MET A 184 -19.97 -0.31 4.92
C MET A 184 -18.61 -0.02 5.58
N ILE A 185 -18.57 0.13 6.91
CA ILE A 185 -17.32 0.36 7.65
C ILE A 185 -16.35 -0.83 7.45
N LEU A 186 -16.86 -2.05 7.48
CA LEU A 186 -16.05 -3.25 7.26
C LEU A 186 -15.42 -3.25 5.85
N CYS A 187 -16.18 -2.92 4.83
CA CYS A 187 -15.69 -2.81 3.45
C CYS A 187 -14.70 -1.65 3.29
N LEU A 188 -14.97 -0.47 3.86
CA LEU A 188 -14.06 0.68 3.85
C LEU A 188 -12.71 0.34 4.49
N ARG A 189 -12.76 -0.35 5.64
CA ARG A 189 -11.57 -0.78 6.38
C ARG A 189 -10.81 -1.91 5.68
N GLY A 190 -11.48 -2.67 4.81
CA GLY A 190 -10.92 -3.83 4.10
C GLY A 190 -11.02 -5.15 4.87
N GLY A 191 -11.73 -5.20 6.01
CA GLY A 191 -11.93 -6.39 6.81
C GLY A 191 -11.71 -6.18 8.31
N LEU A 192 -11.45 -7.28 9.03
CA LEU A 192 -11.25 -7.31 10.50
C LEU A 192 -9.77 -7.37 10.93
N GLN A 193 -8.83 -7.26 9.98
CA GLN A 193 -7.39 -7.24 10.26
C GLN A 193 -7.01 -6.08 11.22
N LEU A 194 -5.80 -6.18 11.83
CA LEU A 194 -5.35 -5.19 12.82
C LEU A 194 -5.25 -3.78 12.25
N ALA A 195 -4.70 -3.61 11.05
CA ALA A 195 -4.57 -2.32 10.40
C ALA A 195 -5.65 -2.11 9.31
N PRO A 196 -6.05 -0.86 9.02
CA PRO A 196 -6.83 -0.57 7.82
C PRO A 196 -6.11 -1.02 6.56
N ILE A 197 -6.89 -1.33 5.52
CA ILE A 197 -6.34 -1.76 4.23
C ILE A 197 -5.37 -0.73 3.66
N ASN A 198 -4.30 -1.23 3.09
CA ASN A 198 -3.29 -0.44 2.39
C ASN A 198 -2.86 -1.15 1.09
N GLN A 199 -1.91 -0.59 0.36
CA GLN A 199 -1.48 -1.14 -0.93
C GLN A 199 -0.89 -2.55 -0.84
N SER A 200 -0.30 -2.93 0.31
CA SER A 200 0.27 -4.28 0.50
C SER A 200 -0.75 -5.39 0.35
N ALA A 201 -2.04 -5.13 0.61
CA ALA A 201 -3.11 -6.09 0.39
C ALA A 201 -3.27 -6.49 -1.09
N ALA A 202 -2.86 -5.60 -2.02
CA ALA A 202 -2.93 -5.84 -3.46
C ALA A 202 -1.63 -6.37 -4.05
N TYR A 203 -0.48 -6.21 -3.38
CA TYR A 203 0.82 -6.61 -3.90
C TYR A 203 1.02 -8.14 -3.81
N PHE A 204 1.48 -8.76 -4.91
CA PHE A 204 1.67 -10.20 -5.00
C PHE A 204 2.90 -10.62 -5.83
N SER A 205 3.51 -9.71 -6.57
CA SER A 205 4.53 -10.01 -7.58
C SER A 205 5.80 -9.21 -7.34
N ASN A 206 6.91 -9.74 -7.86
CA ASN A 206 8.19 -9.02 -7.95
C ASN A 206 8.22 -7.99 -9.08
N ASN A 207 7.24 -8.05 -9.97
CA ASN A 207 7.11 -7.11 -11.06
C ASN A 207 6.21 -5.95 -10.59
N SER A 208 6.82 -4.78 -10.36
CA SER A 208 6.10 -3.57 -9.93
C SER A 208 4.91 -3.24 -10.83
N SER A 209 5.02 -3.46 -12.14
CA SER A 209 3.91 -3.20 -13.07
C SER A 209 2.69 -4.08 -12.79
N TYR A 210 2.89 -5.33 -12.34
CA TYR A 210 1.79 -6.22 -11.98
C TYR A 210 1.15 -5.76 -10.67
N ASN A 211 1.96 -5.37 -9.69
CA ASN A 211 1.47 -4.81 -8.44
C ASN A 211 0.72 -3.49 -8.67
N HIS A 212 1.23 -2.60 -9.52
CA HIS A 212 0.53 -1.36 -9.87
C HIS A 212 -0.80 -1.62 -10.59
N ALA A 213 -0.90 -2.68 -11.40
CA ALA A 213 -2.15 -3.06 -12.05
C ALA A 213 -3.20 -3.58 -11.06
N THR A 214 -2.80 -4.13 -9.91
CA THR A 214 -3.74 -4.56 -8.86
C THR A 214 -4.26 -3.40 -8.02
N VAL A 215 -3.49 -2.32 -7.89
CA VAL A 215 -3.90 -1.16 -7.10
C VAL A 215 -5.05 -0.43 -7.79
N ASN A 216 -6.14 -0.22 -7.07
CA ASN A 216 -7.26 0.60 -7.54
C ASN A 216 -6.84 2.06 -7.64
N THR A 217 -6.98 2.65 -8.81
CA THR A 217 -6.49 4.00 -9.12
C THR A 217 -7.20 5.08 -8.30
N ASP A 218 -8.53 5.00 -8.17
CA ASP A 218 -9.31 5.96 -7.37
C ASP A 218 -8.95 5.86 -5.89
N TRP A 219 -8.79 4.63 -5.38
CA TRP A 219 -8.36 4.38 -4.00
C TRP A 219 -6.97 4.93 -3.75
N ASN A 220 -6.03 4.73 -4.69
CA ASN A 220 -4.67 5.23 -4.59
C ASN A 220 -4.63 6.75 -4.50
N LEU A 221 -5.35 7.41 -5.40
CA LEU A 221 -5.43 8.87 -5.39
C LEU A 221 -6.07 9.39 -4.09
N LEU A 222 -7.22 8.83 -3.69
CA LEU A 222 -7.90 9.21 -2.45
C LEU A 222 -7.01 9.01 -1.23
N SER A 223 -6.38 7.84 -1.11
CA SER A 223 -5.45 7.53 -0.02
C SER A 223 -4.28 8.51 0.02
N SER A 224 -3.68 8.82 -1.13
CA SER A 224 -2.56 9.75 -1.20
C SER A 224 -2.96 11.18 -0.84
N LEU A 225 -4.13 11.64 -1.25
CA LEU A 225 -4.67 12.95 -0.88
C LEU A 225 -4.94 13.08 0.63
N LEU A 226 -5.56 12.05 1.23
CA LEU A 226 -5.82 12.02 2.67
C LEU A 226 -4.52 12.01 3.50
N GLN A 227 -3.48 11.39 2.96
CA GLN A 227 -2.17 11.32 3.62
C GLN A 227 -1.36 12.61 3.49
N ASN A 228 -1.55 13.38 2.42
CA ASN A 228 -0.73 14.55 2.11
C ASN A 228 -1.24 15.85 2.75
N ASN A 229 -2.45 15.89 3.27
CA ASN A 229 -3.02 17.09 3.91
C ASN A 229 -2.23 17.62 5.12
N LEU A 230 -1.06 17.05 5.41
CA LEU A 230 -0.27 17.40 6.58
C LEU A 230 1.03 18.17 6.28
N ASN A 231 1.57 18.24 5.04
CA ASN A 231 2.84 18.96 4.82
C ASN A 231 3.12 19.33 3.35
N SER A 232 2.70 20.49 2.91
CA SER A 232 3.14 21.08 1.64
C SER A 232 4.56 21.68 1.70
N LYS A 233 5.11 21.89 2.90
CA LYS A 233 6.50 22.34 3.10
C LYS A 233 7.22 21.32 3.97
N ASN A 234 8.47 20.99 3.59
CA ASN A 234 9.31 20.18 4.45
C ASN A 234 9.58 20.93 5.77
N PRO A 235 9.00 20.51 6.91
CA PRO A 235 9.17 21.23 8.17
C PRO A 235 10.59 21.06 8.74
N TYR A 236 11.44 20.24 8.12
CA TYR A 236 12.79 19.91 8.55
C TYR A 236 13.87 20.44 7.62
N GLN A 237 13.55 21.40 6.78
CA GLN A 237 14.54 22.11 5.98
C GLN A 237 15.23 23.17 6.85
N PHE A 238 16.23 22.75 7.63
CA PHE A 238 16.95 23.62 8.57
C PHE A 238 18.11 24.36 7.92
N VAL A 239 18.59 23.88 6.77
CA VAL A 239 19.73 24.43 6.05
C VAL A 239 19.45 24.48 4.55
N SER A 240 20.22 25.27 3.80
CA SER A 240 20.18 25.27 2.33
C SER A 240 20.73 23.97 1.75
N ASP A 241 20.32 23.61 0.53
CA ASP A 241 20.79 22.40 -0.14
C ASP A 241 22.30 22.37 -0.34
N SER A 242 22.94 23.52 -0.59
CA SER A 242 24.40 23.63 -0.70
C SER A 242 25.11 23.31 0.63
N MET A 243 24.56 23.83 1.73
CA MET A 243 25.12 23.57 3.07
C MET A 243 24.88 22.10 3.48
N ALA A 244 23.72 21.53 3.16
CA ALA A 244 23.44 20.11 3.38
C ALA A 244 24.43 19.23 2.63
N THR A 245 24.71 19.54 1.35
CA THR A 245 25.66 18.79 0.52
C THR A 245 27.08 18.84 1.08
N SER A 246 27.56 20.03 1.49
CA SER A 246 28.90 20.16 2.08
C SER A 246 29.04 19.43 3.41
N THR A 247 28.01 19.51 4.27
CA THR A 247 27.99 18.82 5.56
C THR A 247 27.96 17.30 5.38
N LEU A 248 27.16 16.79 4.41
CA LEU A 248 27.14 15.36 4.09
C LEU A 248 28.49 14.86 3.58
N ALA A 249 29.17 15.63 2.73
CA ALA A 249 30.50 15.27 2.24
C ALA A 249 31.56 15.24 3.38
N GLU A 250 31.40 16.08 4.40
CA GLU A 250 32.25 16.09 5.59
C GLU A 250 31.95 14.91 6.52
N LEU A 251 30.66 14.62 6.76
CA LEU A 251 30.23 13.53 7.64
C LEU A 251 30.50 12.14 7.05
N TYR A 252 30.43 12.02 5.73
CA TYR A 252 30.60 10.76 5.00
C TYR A 252 31.72 10.94 3.94
N PRO A 253 32.96 11.15 4.36
CA PRO A 253 34.08 11.25 3.40
C PRO A 253 34.19 9.92 2.64
N SER A 254 34.39 9.98 1.34
CA SER A 254 34.72 8.82 0.52
C SER A 254 36.16 8.37 0.80
N THR A 255 36.36 7.73 1.93
CA THR A 255 37.65 7.07 2.24
C THR A 255 37.62 5.69 1.59
N GLU A 256 38.51 5.43 0.65
CA GLU A 256 38.90 4.06 0.31
C GLU A 256 39.51 3.46 1.58
N ASP A 257 38.73 2.62 2.26
CA ASP A 257 39.18 1.96 3.48
C ASP A 257 40.21 0.89 3.09
N LYS A 258 41.50 1.27 3.14
CA LYS A 258 42.64 0.40 2.80
C LYS A 258 42.87 -0.70 3.82
N ASN A 259 42.17 -0.69 4.95
CA ASN A 259 42.34 -1.57 6.09
C ASN A 259 41.12 -2.48 6.36
N SER A 260 40.46 -2.98 5.33
CA SER A 260 39.40 -3.98 5.53
C SER A 260 40.03 -5.34 5.92
N GLU A 261 39.75 -5.84 7.12
CA GLU A 261 40.12 -7.17 7.54
C GLU A 261 39.03 -8.17 7.08
N ASN A 262 39.49 -9.29 6.50
CA ASN A 262 38.58 -10.35 6.13
C ASN A 262 38.27 -11.21 7.36
N ILE A 263 37.11 -11.02 7.96
CA ILE A 263 36.65 -11.77 9.14
C ILE A 263 35.94 -13.07 8.80
N LEU A 264 35.63 -13.31 7.53
CA LEU A 264 34.90 -14.50 7.10
C LEU A 264 35.89 -15.59 6.64
N THR A 265 35.74 -16.78 7.16
CA THR A 265 36.52 -17.99 6.75
C THR A 265 36.01 -18.57 5.42
N GLN A 266 34.78 -18.28 5.05
CA GLN A 266 34.14 -18.70 3.79
C GLN A 266 33.87 -17.53 2.88
N HIS A 267 34.09 -17.72 1.60
CA HIS A 267 33.95 -16.65 0.61
C HIS A 267 32.48 -16.18 0.41
N LYS A 268 31.49 -17.07 0.61
CA LYS A 268 30.06 -16.76 0.49
C LYS A 268 29.26 -17.60 1.48
N PRO A 269 29.26 -17.28 2.76
CA PRO A 269 28.47 -18.02 3.76
C PRO A 269 26.97 -17.73 3.59
N ASN A 270 26.13 -18.60 4.14
CA ASN A 270 24.74 -18.24 4.38
C ASN A 270 24.66 -17.14 5.45
N VAL A 271 23.75 -16.19 5.28
CA VAL A 271 23.58 -15.05 6.18
C VAL A 271 22.20 -15.12 6.83
N VAL A 272 22.14 -15.05 8.14
CA VAL A 272 20.90 -14.92 8.91
C VAL A 272 20.94 -13.56 9.62
N LEU A 273 20.02 -12.67 9.27
CA LEU A 273 19.85 -11.40 9.93
C LEU A 273 18.63 -11.46 10.86
N VAL A 274 18.86 -11.36 12.16
CA VAL A 274 17.80 -11.35 13.17
C VAL A 274 17.53 -9.91 13.58
N ILE A 275 16.33 -9.40 13.28
CA ILE A 275 15.91 -8.06 13.67
C ILE A 275 15.04 -8.19 14.92
N LEU A 276 15.54 -7.69 16.04
CA LEU A 276 14.83 -7.69 17.32
C LEU A 276 14.11 -6.36 17.48
N GLU A 277 12.78 -6.39 17.41
CA GLU A 277 11.95 -5.21 17.60
C GLU A 277 11.81 -4.84 19.08
N SER A 278 11.79 -3.54 19.37
CA SER A 278 11.64 -3.00 20.73
C SER A 278 12.69 -3.53 21.74
N PHE A 279 13.85 -3.96 21.24
CA PHE A 279 14.92 -4.52 22.05
C PHE A 279 15.96 -3.45 22.32
N THR A 280 16.14 -3.07 23.58
CA THR A 280 17.07 -2.04 24.04
C THR A 280 18.32 -2.64 24.65
N SER A 281 19.44 -1.90 24.62
CA SER A 281 20.69 -2.28 25.30
C SER A 281 20.51 -2.42 26.81
N ASP A 282 19.49 -1.78 27.40
CA ASP A 282 19.20 -1.88 28.84
C ASP A 282 18.93 -3.30 29.33
N VAL A 283 18.56 -4.21 28.42
CA VAL A 283 18.32 -5.63 28.73
C VAL A 283 19.48 -6.54 28.32
N VAL A 284 20.61 -5.98 27.89
CA VAL A 284 21.80 -6.73 27.43
C VAL A 284 22.97 -6.50 28.41
N GLY A 285 23.18 -7.46 29.30
CA GLY A 285 24.19 -7.32 30.35
C GLY A 285 25.63 -7.04 29.84
N SER A 286 26.03 -7.60 28.68
CA SER A 286 27.35 -7.32 28.06
C SER A 286 27.49 -5.88 27.54
N PHE A 287 26.41 -5.13 27.36
CA PHE A 287 26.40 -3.72 26.95
C PHE A 287 26.10 -2.76 28.10
N GLY A 288 26.22 -3.23 29.35
CA GLY A 288 25.96 -2.40 30.53
C GLY A 288 24.51 -2.36 30.98
N GLY A 289 23.63 -3.18 30.38
CA GLY A 289 22.24 -3.33 30.78
C GLY A 289 22.05 -4.28 31.97
N GLU A 290 20.78 -4.53 32.35
CA GLU A 290 20.42 -5.39 33.46
C GLU A 290 20.95 -6.81 33.30
N ALA A 291 21.64 -7.31 34.31
CA ALA A 291 22.24 -8.62 34.29
C ALA A 291 21.20 -9.75 34.26
N ASN A 292 21.49 -10.81 33.55
CA ASN A 292 20.68 -12.03 33.43
C ASN A 292 19.30 -11.87 32.75
N VAL A 293 18.98 -10.73 32.15
CA VAL A 293 17.73 -10.56 31.36
C VAL A 293 17.88 -11.24 29.99
N SER A 294 19.03 -11.09 29.32
CA SER A 294 19.33 -11.74 28.05
C SER A 294 20.69 -12.46 28.05
N PRO A 295 20.85 -13.56 28.84
CA PRO A 295 22.11 -14.22 29.06
C PRO A 295 22.71 -14.84 27.78
N TYR A 296 21.84 -15.37 26.89
CA TYR A 296 22.28 -15.96 25.63
C TYR A 296 22.81 -14.92 24.63
N LEU A 297 22.19 -13.71 24.60
CA LEU A 297 22.69 -12.62 23.77
C LEU A 297 24.02 -12.09 24.29
N SER A 298 24.17 -11.97 25.60
CA SER A 298 25.43 -11.61 26.23
C SER A 298 26.53 -12.67 25.94
N LYS A 299 26.18 -13.95 25.92
CA LYS A 299 27.09 -15.02 25.51
C LYS A 299 27.51 -14.88 24.05
N LEU A 300 26.57 -14.67 23.15
CA LEU A 300 26.87 -14.44 21.72
C LEU A 300 27.76 -13.22 21.49
N ALA A 301 27.53 -12.14 22.23
CA ALA A 301 28.37 -10.95 22.16
C ALA A 301 29.83 -11.20 22.56
N ASN A 302 30.06 -12.14 23.48
CA ASN A 302 31.39 -12.55 23.91
C ASN A 302 32.05 -13.57 22.96
N GLU A 303 31.28 -14.34 22.22
CA GLU A 303 31.75 -15.36 21.27
C GLU A 303 31.93 -14.83 19.84
N GLY A 304 31.33 -13.72 19.51
CA GLY A 304 31.32 -13.10 18.18
C GLY A 304 31.93 -11.70 18.17
N ILE A 305 31.59 -10.93 17.14
CA ILE A 305 31.93 -9.51 17.04
C ILE A 305 30.74 -8.71 17.54
N ALA A 306 30.96 -7.95 18.59
CA ALA A 306 29.95 -7.07 19.18
C ALA A 306 30.25 -5.61 18.82
N PHE A 307 29.22 -4.88 18.40
CA PHE A 307 29.26 -3.44 18.14
C PHE A 307 28.43 -2.76 19.21
N ASP A 308 29.06 -2.02 20.12
CA ASP A 308 28.45 -1.41 21.29
C ASP A 308 27.98 0.04 21.07
N SER A 309 28.45 0.67 20.01
CA SER A 309 28.16 2.08 19.69
C SER A 309 27.28 2.25 18.45
N ILE A 310 26.38 1.28 18.20
CA ILE A 310 25.41 1.33 17.12
C ILE A 310 24.04 1.72 17.65
N TYR A 311 23.41 2.69 16.98
CA TYR A 311 22.11 3.24 17.35
C TYR A 311 21.08 2.98 16.25
N ALA A 312 19.84 2.70 16.65
CA ALA A 312 18.73 2.58 15.72
C ALA A 312 18.48 3.94 15.04
N SER A 313 18.41 3.94 13.72
CA SER A 313 18.15 5.15 12.92
C SER A 313 16.70 5.63 13.06
N GLY A 314 15.75 4.77 13.43
CA GLY A 314 14.33 5.06 13.49
C GLY A 314 13.68 4.73 14.81
N ASP A 315 12.67 5.50 15.16
CA ASP A 315 11.84 5.36 16.37
C ASP A 315 10.71 4.32 16.21
N ARG A 316 10.52 3.79 14.99
CA ARG A 316 9.49 2.81 14.64
C ARG A 316 10.02 1.77 13.66
N THR A 317 9.43 0.58 13.68
CA THR A 317 9.82 -0.56 12.84
C THR A 317 9.74 -0.25 11.35
N ASP A 318 8.75 0.49 10.90
CA ASP A 318 8.57 0.89 9.50
C ASP A 318 9.69 1.82 8.99
N LYS A 319 10.30 2.60 9.86
CA LYS A 319 11.49 3.41 9.57
C LYS A 319 12.77 2.61 9.70
N GLY A 320 12.88 1.84 10.79
CA GLY A 320 14.05 1.01 11.09
C GLY A 320 14.31 -0.05 10.01
N LEU A 321 13.26 -0.69 9.51
CA LEU A 321 13.37 -1.70 8.46
C LEU A 321 13.93 -1.11 7.16
N VAL A 322 13.46 0.06 6.74
CA VAL A 322 13.97 0.74 5.54
C VAL A 322 15.40 1.22 5.74
N ALA A 323 15.72 1.75 6.92
CA ALA A 323 17.09 2.16 7.24
C ALA A 323 18.06 0.97 7.19
N LEU A 324 17.65 -0.18 7.71
CA LEU A 324 18.47 -1.38 7.75
C LEU A 324 18.65 -2.02 6.37
N LEU A 325 17.57 -2.17 5.60
CA LEU A 325 17.61 -2.88 4.32
C LEU A 325 18.00 -2.00 3.12
N SER A 326 17.78 -0.69 3.19
CA SER A 326 18.07 0.25 2.10
C SER A 326 19.12 1.31 2.45
N GLY A 327 19.61 1.35 3.68
CA GLY A 327 20.52 2.40 4.13
C GLY A 327 19.90 3.81 4.13
N PHE A 328 18.57 3.89 4.01
CA PHE A 328 17.87 5.17 3.94
C PHE A 328 17.64 5.74 5.35
N PRO A 329 18.17 6.91 5.68
CA PRO A 329 18.07 7.43 7.05
C PRO A 329 16.63 7.72 7.44
N SER A 330 16.30 7.42 8.68
CA SER A 330 14.97 7.68 9.23
C SER A 330 14.68 9.19 9.24
N GLN A 331 13.50 9.55 8.78
CA GLN A 331 13.02 10.93 8.81
C GLN A 331 12.11 11.16 10.01
N ALA A 332 12.11 12.39 10.54
CA ALA A 332 11.23 12.76 11.64
C ALA A 332 9.74 12.73 11.26
N VAL A 333 9.43 12.85 9.98
CA VAL A 333 8.09 12.69 9.40
C VAL A 333 7.75 11.21 9.18
N ARG A 334 6.63 10.96 8.55
CA ARG A 334 6.15 9.63 8.18
C ARG A 334 7.19 8.85 7.37
N SER A 335 7.28 7.55 7.64
CA SER A 335 8.20 6.65 6.93
C SER A 335 7.98 6.64 5.42
N ILE A 336 9.08 6.59 4.67
CA ILE A 336 9.09 6.46 3.20
C ILE A 336 8.41 5.17 2.72
N ILE A 337 8.27 4.16 3.56
CA ILE A 337 7.60 2.90 3.27
C ILE A 337 6.14 3.09 2.82
N HIS A 338 5.54 4.24 3.13
CA HIS A 338 4.21 4.61 2.69
C HIS A 338 4.18 5.34 1.34
N GLN A 339 5.32 5.45 0.65
CA GLN A 339 5.47 6.15 -0.63
C GLN A 339 6.11 5.21 -1.67
N PRO A 340 5.31 4.33 -2.33
CA PRO A 340 5.81 3.34 -3.27
C PRO A 340 6.65 3.93 -4.41
N ASP A 341 6.23 5.07 -4.96
CA ASP A 341 6.92 5.81 -6.00
C ASP A 341 8.37 6.21 -5.62
N LYS A 342 8.68 6.23 -4.33
CA LYS A 342 9.99 6.55 -3.79
C LYS A 342 10.75 5.31 -3.34
N PHE A 343 10.13 4.44 -2.52
CA PHE A 343 10.87 3.30 -1.97
C PHE A 343 11.26 2.27 -3.04
N GLU A 344 10.50 2.14 -4.14
CA GLU A 344 10.84 1.27 -5.27
C GLU A 344 12.14 1.69 -5.99
N LYS A 345 12.59 2.93 -5.78
CA LYS A 345 13.82 3.48 -6.35
C LYS A 345 15.02 3.41 -5.39
N LEU A 346 14.80 2.99 -4.15
CA LEU A 346 15.87 2.86 -3.18
C LEU A 346 16.78 1.68 -3.53
N PRO A 347 18.08 1.81 -3.35
CA PRO A 347 18.97 0.66 -3.33
C PRO A 347 18.56 -0.25 -2.18
N SER A 348 18.81 -1.56 -2.30
CA SER A 348 18.49 -2.49 -1.23
C SER A 348 19.58 -3.55 -1.05
N MET A 349 19.84 -3.92 0.19
CA MET A 349 20.75 -5.00 0.54
C MET A 349 20.26 -6.35 -0.03
N PRO A 350 18.96 -6.72 0.01
CA PRO A 350 18.46 -7.92 -0.64
C PRO A 350 18.78 -7.97 -2.14
N GLN A 351 18.61 -6.87 -2.86
CA GLN A 351 18.92 -6.83 -4.30
C GLN A 351 20.43 -6.98 -4.55
N ALA A 352 21.26 -6.36 -3.71
CA ALA A 352 22.71 -6.54 -3.78
C ALA A 352 23.10 -8.00 -3.55
N MET A 353 22.45 -8.69 -2.61
CA MET A 353 22.67 -10.11 -2.33
C MET A 353 22.22 -10.99 -3.51
N ILE A 354 21.07 -10.70 -4.14
CA ILE A 354 20.61 -11.43 -5.34
C ILE A 354 21.63 -11.31 -6.46
N ASN A 355 22.16 -10.12 -6.71
CA ASN A 355 23.18 -9.89 -7.74
C ASN A 355 24.48 -10.69 -7.48
N ASN A 356 24.70 -11.12 -6.23
CA ASN A 356 25.81 -11.98 -5.82
C ASN A 356 25.44 -13.46 -5.70
N GLY A 357 24.28 -13.88 -6.19
CA GLY A 357 23.83 -15.28 -6.26
C GLY A 357 23.18 -15.81 -4.98
N TYR A 358 22.71 -14.94 -4.10
CA TYR A 358 21.92 -15.33 -2.93
C TYR A 358 20.43 -15.32 -3.25
N GLN A 359 19.67 -16.04 -2.45
CA GLN A 359 18.20 -16.03 -2.48
C GLN A 359 17.68 -15.53 -1.12
N PRO A 360 17.24 -14.28 -1.02
CA PRO A 360 16.70 -13.74 0.22
C PRO A 360 15.26 -14.20 0.46
N PHE A 361 14.93 -14.45 1.72
CA PHE A 361 13.56 -14.62 2.19
C PHE A 361 13.37 -13.93 3.53
N PHE A 362 12.13 -13.63 3.89
CA PHE A 362 11.77 -12.90 5.09
C PHE A 362 10.76 -13.68 5.90
N ILE A 363 11.03 -13.86 7.18
CA ILE A 363 10.12 -14.50 8.13
C ILE A 363 9.68 -13.44 9.12
N TYR A 364 8.36 -13.28 9.31
CA TYR A 364 7.79 -12.27 10.18
C TYR A 364 6.67 -12.84 11.04
N GLY A 365 6.73 -12.62 12.36
CA GLY A 365 5.71 -13.08 13.31
C GLY A 365 4.37 -12.35 13.25
N GLY A 366 4.30 -11.20 12.60
CA GLY A 366 3.10 -10.40 12.39
C GLY A 366 2.49 -10.57 11.00
N GLU A 367 1.56 -9.68 10.66
CA GLU A 367 0.94 -9.57 9.33
C GLU A 367 1.83 -8.70 8.43
N SER A 368 2.37 -9.27 7.33
CA SER A 368 3.28 -8.53 6.45
C SER A 368 2.61 -7.35 5.71
N GLU A 369 1.30 -7.33 5.67
CA GLU A 369 0.52 -6.19 5.14
C GLU A 369 0.47 -5.00 6.09
N PHE A 370 0.81 -5.20 7.37
CA PHE A 370 0.91 -4.13 8.35
C PHE A 370 1.99 -3.12 7.91
N ALA A 371 1.70 -1.84 8.10
CA ALA A 371 2.60 -0.72 7.79
C ALA A 371 3.26 -0.77 6.40
N ASN A 372 2.65 -1.44 5.43
CA ASN A 372 3.13 -1.55 4.05
C ASN A 372 4.41 -2.39 3.88
N PHE A 373 4.76 -3.26 4.85
CA PHE A 373 6.00 -4.06 4.80
C PHE A 373 6.07 -4.94 3.56
N LYS A 374 4.98 -5.67 3.24
CA LYS A 374 4.95 -6.59 2.10
C LYS A 374 5.29 -5.90 0.78
N SER A 375 4.73 -4.71 0.53
CA SER A 375 5.02 -3.97 -0.71
C SER A 375 6.48 -3.54 -0.78
N TYR A 376 7.05 -3.05 0.33
CA TYR A 376 8.45 -2.67 0.42
C TYR A 376 9.39 -3.87 0.26
N LEU A 377 9.11 -5.00 0.94
CA LEU A 377 9.93 -6.21 0.87
C LEU A 377 9.97 -6.78 -0.55
N LEU A 378 8.83 -6.84 -1.24
CA LEU A 378 8.76 -7.29 -2.63
C LEU A 378 9.56 -6.36 -3.56
N ALA A 379 9.42 -5.04 -3.39
CA ALA A 379 10.19 -4.06 -4.16
C ALA A 379 11.69 -4.13 -3.90
N SER A 380 12.10 -4.48 -2.66
CA SER A 380 13.51 -4.65 -2.31
C SER A 380 14.13 -5.96 -2.82
N GLY A 381 13.35 -6.84 -3.48
CA GLY A 381 13.83 -8.10 -4.04
C GLY A 381 13.57 -9.33 -3.18
N ILE A 382 12.87 -9.21 -2.07
CA ILE A 382 12.49 -10.36 -1.23
C ILE A 382 11.17 -10.93 -1.75
N HIS A 383 11.24 -12.11 -2.37
CA HIS A 383 10.11 -12.74 -3.04
C HIS A 383 9.39 -13.77 -2.18
N GLN A 384 10.08 -14.33 -1.19
CA GLN A 384 9.53 -15.29 -0.26
C GLN A 384 9.34 -14.61 1.10
N ILE A 385 8.08 -14.29 1.40
CA ILE A 385 7.67 -13.71 2.67
C ILE A 385 6.81 -14.75 3.37
N ILE A 386 7.25 -15.16 4.56
CA ILE A 386 6.55 -16.09 5.44
C ILE A 386 6.07 -15.25 6.62
N ASP A 387 4.80 -15.00 6.69
CA ASP A 387 4.19 -14.20 7.75
C ASP A 387 3.23 -15.02 8.63
N LYS A 388 2.60 -14.38 9.59
CA LYS A 388 1.64 -14.98 10.52
C LYS A 388 0.58 -15.85 9.81
N ASN A 389 0.13 -15.47 8.61
CA ASN A 389 -0.92 -16.18 7.88
C ASN A 389 -0.40 -17.48 7.24
N ASN A 390 0.91 -17.62 7.09
CA ASN A 390 1.55 -18.84 6.56
C ASN A 390 1.85 -19.89 7.66
N PHE A 391 1.77 -19.48 8.95
CA PHE A 391 2.07 -20.37 10.09
C PHE A 391 0.85 -21.17 10.58
N GLU A 392 -0.05 -21.61 9.73
CA GLU A 392 -1.24 -22.39 10.11
C GLU A 392 -0.89 -23.66 10.90
N ILE A 393 0.25 -24.25 10.66
CA ILE A 393 0.73 -25.47 11.35
C ILE A 393 1.41 -25.15 12.69
N PHE A 394 1.99 -23.99 12.87
CA PHE A 394 2.70 -23.58 14.09
C PHE A 394 1.82 -22.93 15.16
N SER A 395 0.58 -22.61 14.85
CA SER A 395 -0.34 -21.98 15.81
C SER A 395 -0.63 -22.85 17.05
N LEU A 396 -0.53 -24.16 16.94
CA LEU A 396 -0.67 -25.09 18.07
C LEU A 396 0.57 -25.06 19.01
N ALA A 397 1.76 -24.89 18.50
CA ALA A 397 2.99 -24.85 19.31
C ALA A 397 3.18 -23.52 20.05
N ILE A 398 2.73 -22.40 19.45
CA ILE A 398 2.84 -21.05 20.05
C ILE A 398 1.73 -20.78 21.06
N SER A 399 0.60 -21.49 21.00
CA SER A 399 -0.47 -21.37 22.00
C SER A 399 -0.03 -21.77 23.42
N ILE A 400 1.05 -22.53 23.56
CA ILE A 400 1.59 -22.97 24.85
C ILE A 400 2.47 -21.89 25.51
N SER A 401 2.99 -20.91 24.78
CA SER A 401 3.83 -19.83 25.32
C SER A 401 3.07 -18.52 25.55
N ARG A 402 1.78 -18.60 25.84
CA ARG A 402 0.84 -17.45 25.88
C ARG A 402 1.12 -16.36 26.91
N ASN A 403 2.14 -16.48 27.74
CA ASN A 403 2.36 -15.58 28.88
C ASN A 403 3.61 -14.69 28.82
N MET A 404 4.42 -14.72 27.79
CA MET A 404 5.56 -13.80 27.70
C MET A 404 5.88 -13.45 26.25
N TRP A 405 5.82 -12.15 25.95
CA TRP A 405 6.26 -11.46 24.72
C TRP A 405 5.24 -11.42 23.58
N THR A 406 4.95 -10.22 23.16
CA THR A 406 4.08 -9.91 22.03
C THR A 406 4.59 -10.59 20.76
N ARG A 407 3.70 -11.21 19.98
CA ARG A 407 3.97 -11.98 18.74
C ARG A 407 4.69 -11.18 17.63
N GLU A 408 4.94 -9.90 17.84
CA GLU A 408 5.49 -8.97 16.87
C GLU A 408 7.00 -8.76 16.99
N ALA A 409 7.65 -9.33 18.02
CA ALA A 409 9.00 -8.94 18.41
C ALA A 409 10.15 -9.58 17.59
N ILE A 410 9.90 -10.53 16.70
CA ILE A 410 10.97 -11.20 15.96
C ILE A 410 10.69 -11.18 14.47
N SER A 411 11.50 -10.43 13.74
CA SER A 411 11.63 -10.56 12.31
C SER A 411 12.95 -11.26 12.02
N MET A 412 12.89 -12.43 11.40
CA MET A 412 14.09 -13.18 10.99
C MET A 412 14.21 -13.15 9.47
N TRP A 413 15.33 -12.64 9.01
CA TRP A 413 15.67 -12.64 7.61
C TRP A 413 16.78 -13.67 7.36
N CYS A 414 16.53 -14.62 6.49
CA CYS A 414 17.49 -15.65 6.15
C CYS A 414 17.87 -15.52 4.67
N ILE A 415 19.15 -15.59 4.39
CA ILE A 415 19.68 -15.58 3.03
C ILE A 415 20.39 -16.91 2.82
N SER A 416 19.85 -17.75 1.94
CA SER A 416 20.50 -18.99 1.55
C SER A 416 21.19 -18.84 0.19
N ARG A 417 22.25 -19.63 -0.01
CA ARG A 417 22.91 -19.80 -1.30
C ARG A 417 22.05 -20.71 -2.19
N ARG A 418 21.89 -20.38 -3.48
CA ARG A 418 21.40 -21.33 -4.49
C ARG A 418 22.35 -22.48 -4.69
#